data_f1e41a6a2b9e0243436618684ae5b92c
#
_entry.id   f1e41a6a2b9e0243436618684ae5b92c
#
_cell.length_a   1.000
_cell.length_b   1.000
_cell.length_c   1.000
_cell.angle_alpha   90.00
_cell.angle_beta   90.00
_cell.angle_gamma   90.00
#
_symmetry.space_group_name_H-M   'P 1'
#
loop_
_entity.id
_entity.type
_entity.pdbx_description
1 polymer ?
#
loop_
_entity_poly.entity_id
_entity_poly.type
_entity_poly.pdbx_seq_one_letter_code
_entity_poly.pdbx_strand_id
1 'polypeptide(L)'
;PRKFPVPLDPGSVHQGAALEVKALDWGALRDVCRPGAGQSPRVVLLDRVSDPHNVGAILRSAEVFGARAVIAPSRHSAPETGSLAKSASGALERQPYLRIGNLGDAMEALKDLGYTIVGMDGEAPETLTALVPQMADRPVAIALGAEGPGLRERTKSLCDYLVRIDPAGGFGSLNVSNAAAVSLYALGASES
;
A
#
# COMPACT_ATOMS: atom_id res chain seq x y z
N PRO A 1 -22.25 -16.71 -26.09
CA PRO A 1 -21.05 -16.66 -25.28
C PRO A 1 -20.77 -18.07 -24.76
N ARG A 2 -19.59 -18.62 -25.05
CA ARG A 2 -19.20 -19.93 -24.50
C ARG A 2 -19.03 -19.74 -22.98
N LYS A 3 -19.74 -20.54 -22.18
CA LYS A 3 -19.51 -20.58 -20.74
C LYS A 3 -18.12 -21.18 -20.52
N PHE A 4 -17.26 -20.48 -19.76
CA PHE A 4 -16.04 -21.07 -19.28
C PHE A 4 -16.35 -22.23 -18.32
N PRO A 5 -15.55 -23.29 -18.30
CA PRO A 5 -15.77 -24.44 -17.41
C PRO A 5 -15.51 -24.12 -15.94
N VAL A 6 -14.92 -22.96 -15.64
CA VAL A 6 -14.64 -22.45 -14.28
C VAL A 6 -15.46 -21.20 -14.02
N PRO A 7 -15.89 -20.95 -12.77
CA PRO A 7 -16.58 -19.72 -12.42
C PRO A 7 -15.65 -18.52 -12.59
N LEU A 8 -16.07 -17.56 -13.42
CA LEU A 8 -15.39 -16.25 -13.54
C LEU A 8 -16.21 -15.21 -12.80
N ASP A 9 -15.53 -14.22 -12.23
CA ASP A 9 -16.17 -13.04 -11.70
C ASP A 9 -17.03 -12.40 -12.82
N PRO A 10 -18.33 -12.11 -12.58
CA PRO A 10 -19.23 -11.53 -13.58
C PRO A 10 -18.72 -10.21 -14.19
N GLY A 11 -17.86 -9.46 -13.47
CA GLY A 11 -17.23 -8.25 -13.96
C GLY A 11 -15.96 -8.47 -14.78
N SER A 12 -15.49 -9.71 -14.95
CA SER A 12 -14.23 -10.01 -15.65
C SER A 12 -14.33 -9.81 -17.14
N VAL A 13 -13.40 -9.01 -17.70
CA VAL A 13 -13.17 -8.88 -19.14
C VAL A 13 -12.08 -9.86 -19.56
N HIS A 14 -12.47 -11.01 -20.14
CA HIS A 14 -11.58 -12.17 -20.33
C HIS A 14 -11.05 -12.37 -21.75
N GLN A 15 -11.42 -11.59 -22.74
CA GLN A 15 -10.96 -11.70 -24.15
C GLN A 15 -10.84 -13.15 -24.71
N GLY A 16 -11.62 -14.09 -24.19
CA GLY A 16 -11.63 -15.48 -24.64
C GLY A 16 -10.71 -16.45 -23.89
N ALA A 17 -9.91 -15.99 -22.92
CA ALA A 17 -9.03 -16.81 -22.12
C ALA A 17 -9.29 -16.62 -20.61
N ALA A 18 -9.12 -17.72 -19.84
CA ALA A 18 -9.14 -17.69 -18.37
C ALA A 18 -8.08 -18.66 -17.87
N LEU A 19 -7.36 -18.26 -16.82
CA LEU A 19 -6.31 -19.04 -16.20
C LEU A 19 -6.65 -19.20 -14.72
N GLU A 20 -6.68 -20.44 -14.24
CA GLU A 20 -6.77 -20.75 -12.83
C GLU A 20 -5.35 -20.90 -12.27
N VAL A 21 -5.04 -20.12 -11.24
CA VAL A 21 -3.71 -20.11 -10.62
C VAL A 21 -3.83 -20.29 -9.12
N LYS A 22 -2.77 -20.79 -8.49
CA LYS A 22 -2.67 -20.79 -7.02
C LYS A 22 -2.41 -19.37 -6.54
N ALA A 23 -3.03 -19.01 -5.40
CA ALA A 23 -2.69 -17.77 -4.70
C ALA A 23 -1.20 -17.79 -4.32
N LEU A 24 -0.54 -16.63 -4.41
CA LEU A 24 0.83 -16.46 -3.95
C LEU A 24 0.87 -16.48 -2.42
N ASP A 25 1.81 -17.23 -1.88
CA ASP A 25 2.13 -17.21 -0.45
C ASP A 25 3.43 -16.44 -0.25
N TRP A 26 3.31 -15.25 0.31
CA TRP A 26 4.44 -14.37 0.61
C TRP A 26 5.06 -14.63 1.99
N GLY A 27 4.44 -15.48 2.80
CA GLY A 27 4.85 -15.77 4.17
C GLY A 27 4.27 -14.78 5.20
N ALA A 28 4.76 -14.88 6.44
CA ALA A 28 4.26 -14.07 7.53
C ALA A 28 4.78 -12.62 7.47
N LEU A 29 3.94 -11.66 7.91
CA LEU A 29 4.30 -10.23 7.94
C LEU A 29 5.65 -9.97 8.62
N ARG A 30 5.88 -10.60 9.79
CA ARG A 30 7.12 -10.39 10.54
C ARG A 30 8.37 -10.87 9.81
N ASP A 31 8.24 -11.88 8.95
CA ASP A 31 9.37 -12.41 8.18
C ASP A 31 9.62 -11.55 6.93
N VAL A 32 8.56 -11.23 6.18
CA VAL A 32 8.63 -10.40 4.98
C VAL A 32 9.11 -8.98 5.31
N CYS A 33 8.60 -8.37 6.39
CA CYS A 33 8.88 -6.97 6.72
C CYS A 33 10.08 -6.78 7.66
N ARG A 34 10.79 -7.85 8.08
CA ARG A 34 11.96 -7.70 8.97
C ARG A 34 13.06 -6.90 8.30
N PRO A 35 13.49 -5.75 8.87
CA PRO A 35 14.64 -5.01 8.36
C PRO A 35 15.92 -5.83 8.50
N GLY A 36 16.77 -5.82 7.48
CA GLY A 36 18.16 -6.28 7.61
C GLY A 36 19.01 -5.25 8.36
N ALA A 37 20.20 -5.66 8.81
CA ALA A 37 21.13 -4.75 9.47
C ALA A 37 21.48 -3.55 8.54
N GLY A 38 21.28 -2.33 9.03
CA GLY A 38 21.54 -1.09 8.28
C GLY A 38 20.55 -0.82 7.13
N GLN A 39 19.45 -1.53 7.04
CA GLN A 39 18.40 -1.30 6.04
C GLN A 39 17.28 -0.41 6.59
N SER A 40 16.78 0.48 5.76
CA SER A 40 15.66 1.38 6.04
C SER A 40 14.48 1.11 5.08
N PRO A 41 13.86 -0.10 5.14
CA PRO A 41 12.83 -0.49 4.18
C PRO A 41 11.56 0.36 4.31
N ARG A 42 10.84 0.45 3.20
CA ARG A 42 9.52 1.08 3.11
C ARG A 42 8.45 0.01 3.00
N VAL A 43 7.33 0.20 3.67
CA VAL A 43 6.14 -0.64 3.62
C VAL A 43 4.93 0.26 3.39
N VAL A 44 3.95 -0.20 2.62
CA VAL A 44 2.70 0.52 2.40
C VAL A 44 1.57 -0.19 3.14
N LEU A 45 0.79 0.56 3.91
CA LEU A 45 -0.38 0.11 4.63
C LEU A 45 -1.64 0.72 3.99
N LEU A 46 -2.60 -0.11 3.61
CA LEU A 46 -3.84 0.32 2.96
C LEU A 46 -5.02 0.22 3.93
N ASP A 47 -5.59 1.35 4.33
CA ASP A 47 -6.77 1.39 5.17
C ASP A 47 -8.05 1.49 4.33
N ARG A 48 -8.66 0.33 4.02
CA ARG A 48 -9.91 0.22 3.26
C ARG A 48 -9.83 0.74 1.81
N VAL A 49 -8.68 0.68 1.18
CA VAL A 49 -8.53 0.95 -0.25
C VAL A 49 -9.05 -0.30 -0.99
N SER A 50 -10.22 -0.20 -1.60
CA SER A 50 -10.94 -1.35 -2.17
C SER A 50 -10.99 -1.37 -3.70
N ASP A 51 -10.69 -0.25 -4.36
CA ASP A 51 -10.64 -0.19 -5.82
C ASP A 51 -9.41 -0.93 -6.36
N PRO A 52 -9.60 -1.99 -7.18
CA PRO A 52 -8.48 -2.74 -7.76
C PRO A 52 -7.58 -1.90 -8.69
N HIS A 53 -8.10 -0.82 -9.28
CA HIS A 53 -7.29 0.07 -10.08
C HIS A 53 -6.29 0.85 -9.22
N ASN A 54 -6.73 1.39 -8.10
CA ASN A 54 -5.86 2.09 -7.16
C ASN A 54 -4.85 1.12 -6.51
N VAL A 55 -5.30 -0.04 -6.04
CA VAL A 55 -4.40 -1.03 -5.43
C VAL A 55 -3.37 -1.53 -6.45
N GLY A 56 -3.77 -1.79 -7.70
CA GLY A 56 -2.86 -2.19 -8.76
C GLY A 56 -1.80 -1.11 -9.07
N ALA A 57 -2.19 0.16 -9.13
CA ALA A 57 -1.26 1.27 -9.31
C ALA A 57 -0.31 1.43 -8.12
N ILE A 58 -0.80 1.21 -6.88
CA ILE A 58 0.03 1.23 -5.67
C ILE A 58 1.06 0.09 -5.69
N LEU A 59 0.66 -1.14 -6.07
CA LEU A 59 1.57 -2.28 -6.19
C LEU A 59 2.69 -1.99 -7.21
N ARG A 60 2.37 -1.37 -8.35
CA ARG A 60 3.37 -0.96 -9.34
C ARG A 60 4.35 0.06 -8.77
N SER A 61 3.84 1.09 -8.10
CA SER A 61 4.69 2.11 -7.47
C SER A 61 5.55 1.51 -6.37
N ALA A 62 4.98 0.62 -5.55
CA ALA A 62 5.69 -0.10 -4.49
C ALA A 62 6.86 -0.92 -5.05
N GLU A 63 6.64 -1.66 -6.14
CA GLU A 63 7.69 -2.42 -6.83
C GLU A 63 8.78 -1.50 -7.39
N VAL A 64 8.40 -0.44 -8.10
CA VAL A 64 9.35 0.51 -8.73
C VAL A 64 10.23 1.20 -7.69
N PHE A 65 9.67 1.57 -6.54
CA PHE A 65 10.40 2.26 -5.47
C PHE A 65 10.96 1.30 -4.39
N GLY A 66 10.95 -0.01 -4.64
CA GLY A 66 11.57 -1.00 -3.78
C GLY A 66 10.90 -1.18 -2.41
N ALA A 67 9.60 -0.92 -2.31
CA ALA A 67 8.88 -1.17 -1.06
C ALA A 67 8.91 -2.67 -0.72
N ARG A 68 9.12 -2.98 0.56
CA ARG A 68 9.23 -4.36 1.05
C ARG A 68 7.91 -5.13 0.92
N ALA A 69 6.79 -4.46 1.17
CA ALA A 69 5.46 -5.03 1.05
C ALA A 69 4.39 -3.95 0.91
N VAL A 70 3.24 -4.34 0.33
CA VAL A 70 1.96 -3.65 0.46
C VAL A 70 1.07 -4.51 1.35
N ILE A 71 0.50 -3.95 2.40
CA ILE A 71 -0.29 -4.64 3.41
C ILE A 71 -1.70 -4.10 3.41
N ALA A 72 -2.70 -4.97 3.33
CA ALA A 72 -4.10 -4.59 3.34
C ALA A 72 -4.96 -5.58 4.14
N PRO A 73 -6.04 -5.12 4.79
CA PRO A 73 -6.99 -6.03 5.41
C PRO A 73 -7.60 -6.99 4.38
N SER A 74 -7.85 -8.25 4.75
CA SER A 74 -8.52 -9.22 3.88
C SER A 74 -9.96 -8.83 3.56
N ARG A 75 -10.59 -8.05 4.46
CA ARG A 75 -11.92 -7.47 4.26
C ARG A 75 -11.80 -5.99 3.92
N HIS A 76 -12.67 -5.49 3.05
CA HIS A 76 -12.71 -4.08 2.63
C HIS A 76 -11.45 -3.59 1.92
N SER A 77 -10.78 -4.47 1.18
CA SER A 77 -9.71 -4.14 0.25
C SER A 77 -9.83 -4.97 -1.03
N ALA A 78 -9.13 -4.58 -2.09
CA ALA A 78 -9.20 -5.27 -3.37
C ALA A 78 -8.69 -6.73 -3.23
N PRO A 79 -9.50 -7.74 -3.58
CA PRO A 79 -9.04 -9.12 -3.63
C PRO A 79 -8.13 -9.34 -4.85
N GLU A 80 -7.32 -10.41 -4.81
CA GLU A 80 -6.39 -10.81 -5.87
C GLU A 80 -7.14 -11.41 -7.06
N THR A 81 -7.88 -10.56 -7.77
CA THR A 81 -8.66 -10.91 -8.97
C THR A 81 -7.91 -10.59 -10.25
N GLY A 82 -8.40 -11.08 -11.38
CA GLY A 82 -7.89 -10.72 -12.70
C GLY A 82 -7.92 -9.21 -12.97
N SER A 83 -8.87 -8.47 -12.40
CA SER A 83 -8.93 -7.01 -12.47
C SER A 83 -7.73 -6.37 -11.76
N LEU A 84 -7.39 -6.83 -10.55
CA LEU A 84 -6.22 -6.36 -9.82
C LEU A 84 -4.93 -6.72 -10.57
N ALA A 85 -4.79 -7.97 -11.02
CA ALA A 85 -3.61 -8.42 -11.77
C ALA A 85 -3.39 -7.59 -13.04
N LYS A 86 -4.45 -7.30 -13.79
CA LYS A 86 -4.40 -6.44 -14.97
C LYS A 86 -3.95 -5.01 -14.62
N SER A 87 -4.48 -4.42 -13.57
CA SER A 87 -4.12 -3.05 -13.13
C SER A 87 -2.71 -2.98 -12.58
N ALA A 88 -2.24 -4.03 -11.93
CA ALA A 88 -0.89 -4.14 -11.41
C ALA A 88 0.19 -4.36 -12.49
N SER A 89 -0.19 -4.76 -13.73
CA SER A 89 0.74 -4.93 -14.86
C SER A 89 1.97 -5.78 -14.52
N GLY A 90 1.77 -6.92 -13.85
CA GLY A 90 2.82 -7.85 -13.43
C GLY A 90 3.47 -7.53 -12.07
N ALA A 91 3.12 -6.44 -11.41
CA ALA A 91 3.62 -6.16 -10.05
C ALA A 91 2.98 -7.08 -9.00
N LEU A 92 1.76 -7.60 -9.24
CA LEU A 92 1.10 -8.51 -8.29
C LEU A 92 1.91 -9.80 -8.04
N GLU A 93 2.67 -10.25 -9.03
CA GLU A 93 3.48 -11.47 -8.98
C GLU A 93 4.89 -11.22 -8.41
N ARG A 94 5.30 -9.96 -8.20
CA ARG A 94 6.65 -9.59 -7.76
C ARG A 94 6.69 -8.79 -6.47
N GLN A 95 5.66 -7.99 -6.25
CA GLN A 95 5.53 -7.15 -5.05
C GLN A 95 4.72 -7.90 -3.98
N PRO A 96 5.29 -8.20 -2.81
CA PRO A 96 4.54 -8.82 -1.72
C PRO A 96 3.28 -8.03 -1.38
N TYR A 97 2.11 -8.66 -1.57
CA TYR A 97 0.80 -8.13 -1.21
C TYR A 97 0.24 -8.96 -0.05
N LEU A 98 0.45 -8.48 1.17
CA LEU A 98 0.08 -9.22 2.37
C LEU A 98 -1.37 -8.91 2.78
N ARG A 99 -2.20 -9.94 2.78
CA ARG A 99 -3.61 -9.89 3.19
C ARG A 99 -3.73 -10.30 4.66
N ILE A 100 -4.07 -9.34 5.52
CA ILE A 100 -4.07 -9.52 6.97
C ILE A 100 -5.47 -9.43 7.57
N GLY A 101 -5.67 -9.92 8.79
CA GLY A 101 -6.95 -9.86 9.48
C GLY A 101 -7.30 -8.46 10.00
N ASN A 102 -6.35 -7.79 10.65
CA ASN A 102 -6.53 -6.51 11.32
C ASN A 102 -5.34 -5.58 11.03
N LEU A 103 -5.64 -4.39 10.50
CA LEU A 103 -4.59 -3.41 10.17
C LEU A 103 -3.87 -2.87 11.43
N GLY A 104 -4.60 -2.67 12.53
CA GLY A 104 -4.01 -2.22 13.78
C GLY A 104 -2.97 -3.20 14.32
N ASP A 105 -3.29 -4.49 14.33
CA ASP A 105 -2.35 -5.53 14.77
C ASP A 105 -1.11 -5.59 13.88
N ALA A 106 -1.28 -5.35 12.57
CA ALA A 106 -0.16 -5.25 11.63
C ALA A 106 0.72 -4.01 11.90
N MET A 107 0.11 -2.87 12.22
CA MET A 107 0.84 -1.65 12.60
C MET A 107 1.66 -1.87 13.88
N GLU A 108 1.08 -2.48 14.91
CA GLU A 108 1.80 -2.83 16.14
C GLU A 108 2.96 -3.79 15.84
N ALA A 109 2.74 -4.83 15.03
CA ALA A 109 3.80 -5.76 14.64
C ALA A 109 4.94 -5.07 13.86
N LEU A 110 4.65 -4.06 13.06
CA LEU A 110 5.67 -3.25 12.37
C LEU A 110 6.42 -2.35 13.35
N LYS A 111 5.75 -1.74 14.34
CA LYS A 111 6.41 -0.99 15.41
C LYS A 111 7.39 -1.86 16.19
N ASP A 112 7.00 -3.10 16.54
CA ASP A 112 7.89 -4.08 17.16
C ASP A 112 9.13 -4.40 16.32
N LEU A 113 9.02 -4.29 14.98
CA LEU A 113 10.14 -4.44 14.04
C LEU A 113 10.94 -3.16 13.83
N GLY A 114 10.62 -2.06 14.52
CA GLY A 114 11.32 -0.79 14.45
C GLY A 114 10.83 0.17 13.37
N TYR A 115 9.68 -0.08 12.76
CA TYR A 115 9.10 0.85 11.79
C TYR A 115 8.48 2.07 12.47
N THR A 116 8.70 3.23 11.88
CA THR A 116 7.93 4.45 12.15
C THR A 116 6.71 4.47 11.24
N ILE A 117 5.53 4.66 11.80
CA ILE A 117 4.27 4.69 11.03
C ILE A 117 3.92 6.13 10.67
N VAL A 118 3.88 6.42 9.37
CA VAL A 118 3.53 7.73 8.82
C VAL A 118 2.18 7.65 8.12
N GLY A 119 1.17 8.30 8.66
CA GLY A 119 -0.17 8.38 8.09
C GLY A 119 -0.31 9.56 7.14
N MET A 120 -0.80 9.31 5.92
CA MET A 120 -1.12 10.35 4.95
C MET A 120 -2.52 10.90 5.22
N ASP A 121 -2.59 12.16 5.65
CA ASP A 121 -3.84 12.86 5.98
C ASP A 121 -3.79 14.28 5.44
N GLY A 122 -4.71 14.60 4.52
CA GLY A 122 -4.77 15.93 3.91
C GLY A 122 -5.00 17.09 4.89
N GLU A 123 -5.57 16.81 6.07
CA GLU A 123 -5.83 17.80 7.13
C GLU A 123 -4.67 17.91 8.16
N ALA A 124 -3.62 17.11 8.00
CA ALA A 124 -2.49 17.13 8.94
C ALA A 124 -1.78 18.49 8.92
N PRO A 125 -1.34 18.99 10.10
CA PRO A 125 -0.61 20.27 10.17
C PRO A 125 0.81 20.16 9.58
N GLU A 126 1.45 19.00 9.68
CA GLU A 126 2.80 18.74 9.21
C GLU A 126 2.82 18.30 7.75
N THR A 127 3.88 18.62 7.03
CA THR A 127 4.05 18.24 5.63
C THR A 127 4.98 17.04 5.47
N LEU A 128 4.75 16.24 4.44
CA LEU A 128 5.65 15.13 4.10
C LEU A 128 7.08 15.64 3.85
N THR A 129 7.21 16.77 3.16
CA THR A 129 8.52 17.37 2.85
C THR A 129 9.31 17.72 4.10
N ALA A 130 8.65 18.23 5.15
CA ALA A 130 9.31 18.54 6.42
C ALA A 130 9.71 17.29 7.21
N LEU A 131 8.97 16.18 7.04
CA LEU A 131 9.26 14.93 7.74
C LEU A 131 10.37 14.11 7.08
N VAL A 132 10.49 14.14 5.74
CA VAL A 132 11.45 13.30 4.96
C VAL A 132 12.87 13.27 5.55
N PRO A 133 13.51 14.41 5.92
CA PRO A 133 14.88 14.38 6.46
C PRO A 133 15.02 13.58 7.76
N GLN A 134 13.94 13.44 8.53
CA GLN A 134 13.93 12.70 9.79
C GLN A 134 13.77 11.19 9.59
N MET A 135 13.38 10.77 8.37
CA MET A 135 13.04 9.39 8.03
C MET A 135 14.11 8.67 7.20
N ALA A 136 15.22 9.32 6.87
CA ALA A 136 16.26 8.80 5.98
C ALA A 136 16.77 7.42 6.40
N ASP A 137 17.17 7.29 7.66
CA ASP A 137 17.89 6.11 8.18
C ASP A 137 17.02 5.18 9.03
N ARG A 138 15.71 5.18 8.83
CA ARG A 138 14.81 4.33 9.62
C ARG A 138 13.76 3.64 8.77
N PRO A 139 13.33 2.42 9.14
CA PRO A 139 12.21 1.75 8.50
C PRO A 139 10.93 2.58 8.62
N VAL A 140 10.20 2.75 7.52
CA VAL A 140 8.97 3.54 7.49
C VAL A 140 7.82 2.73 6.90
N ALA A 141 6.67 2.75 7.59
CA ALA A 141 5.41 2.25 7.06
C ALA A 141 4.48 3.42 6.75
N ILE A 142 4.08 3.54 5.49
CA ILE A 142 3.23 4.62 4.97
C ILE A 142 1.79 4.14 4.99
N ALA A 143 0.94 4.73 5.82
CA ALA A 143 -0.48 4.42 5.89
C ALA A 143 -1.29 5.35 4.99
N LEU A 144 -2.09 4.76 4.11
CA LEU A 144 -2.94 5.43 3.13
C LEU A 144 -4.40 5.03 3.35
N GLY A 145 -5.28 6.00 3.42
CA GLY A 145 -6.72 5.81 3.59
C GLY A 145 -7.49 5.69 2.28
N ALA A 146 -8.74 5.26 2.39
CA ALA A 146 -9.67 5.23 1.26
C ALA A 146 -9.93 6.62 0.71
N GLU A 147 -10.27 6.70 -0.59
CA GLU A 147 -10.71 7.94 -1.22
C GLU A 147 -11.96 8.49 -0.53
N GLY A 148 -11.98 9.79 -0.30
CA GLY A 148 -13.03 10.50 0.41
C GLY A 148 -12.85 10.46 1.93
N PRO A 149 -13.11 9.32 2.63
CA PRO A 149 -13.03 9.27 4.09
C PRO A 149 -11.61 9.32 4.66
N GLY A 150 -10.57 9.03 3.86
CA GLY A 150 -9.19 8.99 4.34
C GLY A 150 -8.90 7.84 5.31
N LEU A 151 -7.97 8.06 6.23
CA LEU A 151 -7.62 7.13 7.30
C LEU A 151 -8.71 7.12 8.38
N ARG A 152 -9.02 5.93 8.91
CA ARG A 152 -9.92 5.82 10.08
C ARG A 152 -9.25 6.37 11.33
N GLU A 153 -10.04 6.86 12.29
CA GLU A 153 -9.53 7.44 13.54
C GLU A 153 -8.62 6.47 14.31
N ARG A 154 -8.99 5.17 14.36
CA ARG A 154 -8.13 4.15 14.98
C ARG A 154 -6.79 4.00 14.25
N THR A 155 -6.76 4.10 12.93
CA THR A 155 -5.52 4.05 12.14
C THR A 155 -4.68 5.30 12.40
N LYS A 156 -5.31 6.48 12.40
CA LYS A 156 -4.63 7.75 12.75
C LYS A 156 -4.00 7.69 14.14
N SER A 157 -4.71 7.18 15.14
CA SER A 157 -4.20 7.09 16.52
C SER A 157 -3.01 6.13 16.69
N LEU A 158 -2.80 5.22 15.75
CA LEU A 158 -1.65 4.31 15.74
C LEU A 158 -0.47 4.85 14.92
N CYS A 159 -0.64 5.94 14.15
CA CYS A 159 0.46 6.59 13.46
C CYS A 159 1.35 7.36 14.42
N ASP A 160 2.66 7.33 14.18
CA ASP A 160 3.63 8.13 14.93
C ASP A 160 3.65 9.57 14.39
N TYR A 161 3.35 9.73 13.09
CA TYR A 161 3.21 11.01 12.40
C TYR A 161 1.99 10.99 11.50
N LEU A 162 1.29 12.13 11.43
CA LEU A 162 0.30 12.41 10.40
C LEU A 162 0.82 13.57 9.56
N VAL A 163 0.89 13.37 8.24
CA VAL A 163 1.44 14.36 7.32
C VAL A 163 0.58 14.49 6.07
N ARG A 164 0.61 15.69 5.48
CA ARG A 164 -0.01 15.95 4.19
C ARG A 164 1.04 16.14 3.10
N ILE A 165 0.65 15.92 1.86
CA ILE A 165 1.38 16.41 0.69
C ILE A 165 0.91 17.83 0.44
N ASP A 166 1.82 18.83 0.46
CA ASP A 166 1.46 20.21 0.25
C ASP A 166 0.96 20.47 -1.17
N PRO A 167 -0.26 20.96 -1.36
CA PRO A 167 -0.73 21.39 -2.66
C PRO A 167 -0.12 22.76 -3.00
N ALA A 168 0.25 22.96 -4.26
CA ALA A 168 0.73 24.26 -4.74
C ALA A 168 -0.39 25.32 -4.85
N GLY A 169 -1.65 24.92 -4.69
CA GLY A 169 -2.83 25.79 -4.82
C GLY A 169 -3.98 25.35 -3.91
N GLY A 170 -5.17 25.91 -4.11
CA GLY A 170 -6.34 25.65 -3.26
C GLY A 170 -6.97 24.25 -3.38
N PHE A 171 -6.61 23.45 -4.39
CA PHE A 171 -7.08 22.07 -4.55
C PHE A 171 -6.08 21.12 -3.89
N GLY A 172 -6.49 20.45 -2.83
CA GLY A 172 -5.60 19.69 -1.95
C GLY A 172 -5.80 18.17 -1.93
N SER A 173 -6.59 17.58 -2.85
CA SER A 173 -6.84 16.13 -2.86
C SER A 173 -6.08 15.45 -3.99
N LEU A 174 -5.25 14.46 -3.65
CA LEU A 174 -4.64 13.52 -4.59
C LEU A 174 -5.39 12.19 -4.55
N ASN A 175 -5.49 11.55 -5.72
CA ASN A 175 -5.85 10.13 -5.77
C ASN A 175 -4.88 9.31 -4.89
N VAL A 176 -5.39 8.29 -4.19
CA VAL A 176 -4.62 7.50 -3.22
C VAL A 176 -3.39 6.82 -3.83
N SER A 177 -3.46 6.39 -5.10
CA SER A 177 -2.30 5.78 -5.79
C SER A 177 -1.21 6.82 -6.11
N ASN A 178 -1.61 8.05 -6.44
CA ASN A 178 -0.66 9.14 -6.65
C ASN A 178 -0.02 9.56 -5.31
N ALA A 179 -0.79 9.63 -4.24
CA ALA A 179 -0.27 9.90 -2.90
C ALA A 179 0.76 8.82 -2.48
N ALA A 180 0.47 7.53 -2.76
CA ALA A 180 1.40 6.44 -2.52
C ALA A 180 2.72 6.61 -3.29
N ALA A 181 2.65 6.91 -4.60
CA ALA A 181 3.83 7.07 -5.44
C ALA A 181 4.70 8.25 -4.98
N VAL A 182 4.08 9.40 -4.69
CA VAL A 182 4.78 10.60 -4.21
C VAL A 182 5.45 10.33 -2.86
N SER A 183 4.74 9.67 -1.92
CA SER A 183 5.28 9.36 -0.60
C SER A 183 6.44 8.36 -0.67
N LEU A 184 6.32 7.31 -1.49
CA LEU A 184 7.39 6.34 -1.70
C LEU A 184 8.62 6.98 -2.33
N TYR A 185 8.44 7.82 -3.36
CA TYR A 185 9.54 8.55 -3.98
C TYR A 185 10.23 9.48 -2.99
N ALA A 186 9.47 10.30 -2.26
CA ALA A 186 10.02 11.26 -1.31
C ALA A 186 10.81 10.59 -0.18
N LEU A 187 10.27 9.49 0.37
CA LEU A 187 10.89 8.74 1.47
C LEU A 187 12.01 7.79 1.00
N GLY A 188 12.05 7.40 -0.28
CA GLY A 188 13.08 6.54 -0.85
C GLY A 188 14.28 7.31 -1.40
N ALA A 189 14.13 8.58 -1.78
CA ALA A 189 15.19 9.40 -2.39
C ALA A 189 16.37 9.71 -1.44
N SER A 190 16.28 9.35 -0.16
CA SER A 190 17.33 9.53 0.84
C SER A 190 18.37 8.40 0.88
N GLU A 191 18.27 7.39 0.02
CA GLU A 191 19.19 6.23 -0.03
C GLU A 191 20.32 6.40 -1.09
N SER A 192 20.63 7.63 -1.53
CA SER A 192 21.67 7.90 -2.55
C SER A 192 22.91 8.52 -1.96
#